data_8c4e26ee9c4302f18a02c1a1b31bb58e
#
_entry.id   8c4e26ee9c4302f18a02c1a1b31bb58e
#
_cell.length_a   1.000
_cell.length_b   1.000
_cell.length_c   1.000
_cell.angle_alpha   90.00
_cell.angle_beta   90.00
_cell.angle_gamma   90.00
#
_symmetry.space_group_name_H-M   'P 1'
#
loop_
_entity.id
_entity.type
_entity.pdbx_description
1 polymer ?
#
loop_
_entity_poly.entity_id
_entity_poly.type
_entity_poly.pdbx_seq_one_letter_code
_entity_poly.pdbx_strand_id
1 'polypeptide(L)'
;MAKRNPVSLTIGLPVVLAGVMLATPAAAKKKIVVAGPPIEMSDAFRADVQAAETAIKARDASTANLRIASLNPTTDMEAYAAAGLRFEVAVLRRDIQAQRIALTDMFKTSSVPKADAPRLRFIAGYLSYMVANYTDAVAQLDYAKTLGYSGIDATMLRADIAMRKNKPKEARIYVQEALALQKASGQPIPAAWYDRAISMAYQANDWDEVSSLYRERLEVYPSTPEWRSALTNYLAGQESDPQVQLDLYRLQAANGAMASERDYQTYAQLAEKTGNFAEAKAIIEAGRSAGKLTTSQATTAQLLKAVTPKATKDIAAMPALVKKAAAASDGKAALNAADGYFSLGQYPQAVEQYRLALSKGGVDQGHANARLGIAQARSGDLAGGKATLALVSSGNWSNVAGFWSVWVDMQNRKSAQQGAAQTAS
;
A
#
# COMPACT_ATOMS: atom_id res chain seq x y z
N MET A 1 35.62 50.14 23.69
CA MET A 1 35.81 48.94 22.83
C MET A 1 34.67 47.98 23.10
N ALA A 2 33.61 48.07 22.34
CA ALA A 2 32.43 47.19 22.47
C ALA A 2 32.66 45.94 21.59
N LYS A 3 32.61 44.75 22.20
CA LYS A 3 32.71 43.48 21.51
C LYS A 3 31.43 43.27 20.68
N ARG A 4 31.56 43.32 19.34
CA ARG A 4 30.49 42.97 18.41
C ARG A 4 30.37 41.44 18.41
N ASN A 5 29.19 40.94 18.83
CA ASN A 5 28.83 39.53 18.64
C ASN A 5 28.53 39.30 17.15
N PRO A 6 29.06 38.22 16.52
CA PRO A 6 28.68 37.85 15.16
C PRO A 6 27.25 37.27 15.18
N VAL A 7 26.33 37.95 14.49
CA VAL A 7 24.98 37.43 14.24
C VAL A 7 25.13 36.39 13.11
N SER A 8 24.92 35.13 13.44
CA SER A 8 24.83 34.04 12.46
C SER A 8 23.52 34.17 11.71
N LEU A 9 23.55 34.64 10.48
CA LEU A 9 22.41 34.63 9.57
C LEU A 9 22.29 33.20 9.02
N THR A 10 21.44 32.38 9.64
CA THR A 10 21.02 31.10 9.07
C THR A 10 19.86 31.40 8.15
N ILE A 11 20.08 31.49 6.84
CA ILE A 11 19.01 31.43 5.85
C ILE A 11 18.54 29.98 5.83
N GLY A 12 17.77 29.61 6.85
CA GLY A 12 17.04 28.36 6.91
C GLY A 12 15.77 28.54 6.11
N LEU A 13 15.76 28.08 4.87
CA LEU A 13 14.54 27.95 4.08
C LEU A 13 13.62 26.89 4.72
N PRO A 14 12.58 27.24 5.46
CA PRO A 14 11.54 26.31 5.81
C PRO A 14 10.61 26.15 4.60
N VAL A 15 11.00 25.32 3.65
CA VAL A 15 10.07 24.93 2.58
C VAL A 15 9.03 24.01 3.16
N VAL A 16 7.94 24.59 3.62
CA VAL A 16 6.71 23.86 3.93
C VAL A 16 6.02 23.51 2.61
N LEU A 17 6.34 22.34 2.07
CA LEU A 17 5.52 21.72 1.01
C LEU A 17 4.19 21.29 1.65
N ALA A 18 3.18 22.16 1.61
CA ALA A 18 1.82 21.81 1.93
C ALA A 18 1.29 20.86 0.84
N GLY A 19 1.31 19.56 1.13
CA GLY A 19 0.74 18.58 0.21
C GLY A 19 1.20 17.15 0.41
N VAL A 20 2.30 16.89 1.13
CA VAL A 20 2.70 15.53 1.48
C VAL A 20 3.06 15.51 2.96
N MET A 21 2.07 15.18 3.79
CA MET A 21 2.31 14.87 5.20
C MET A 21 3.06 13.54 5.29
N LEU A 22 4.38 13.59 5.22
CA LEU A 22 5.23 12.54 5.77
C LEU A 22 5.49 12.91 7.23
N ALA A 23 4.77 12.28 8.13
CA ALA A 23 5.05 12.35 9.56
C ALA A 23 6.43 11.70 9.81
N THR A 24 7.45 12.52 10.02
CA THR A 24 8.73 12.05 10.56
C THR A 24 8.68 12.09 12.07
N PRO A 25 9.01 11.00 12.79
CA PRO A 25 9.19 11.07 14.23
C PRO A 25 10.45 11.91 14.52
N ALA A 26 10.27 12.96 15.30
CA ALA A 26 11.34 13.85 15.74
C ALA A 26 12.27 13.13 16.72
N ALA A 27 13.46 12.79 16.26
CA ALA A 27 14.62 12.60 17.12
C ALA A 27 15.61 13.72 16.81
N ALA A 28 15.34 14.90 17.34
CA ALA A 28 16.24 16.05 17.21
C ALA A 28 17.48 15.88 18.11
N LYS A 29 18.52 15.28 17.58
CA LYS A 29 19.88 15.54 18.09
C LYS A 29 20.24 16.96 17.67
N LYS A 30 20.44 17.87 18.66
CA LYS A 30 21.03 19.20 18.46
C LYS A 30 22.35 19.06 17.71
N LYS A 31 22.34 19.33 16.39
CA LYS A 31 23.57 19.54 15.63
C LYS A 31 24.13 20.87 16.07
N ILE A 32 25.36 20.86 16.62
CA ILE A 32 26.18 22.06 16.79
C ILE A 32 26.45 22.58 15.37
N VAL A 33 25.83 23.70 15.01
CA VAL A 33 26.07 24.40 13.75
C VAL A 33 27.39 25.09 13.91
N VAL A 34 28.43 24.56 13.28
CA VAL A 34 29.70 25.28 13.11
C VAL A 34 29.41 26.48 12.20
N ALA A 35 29.51 27.69 12.72
CA ALA A 35 29.32 28.90 11.95
C ALA A 35 30.32 28.91 10.78
N GLY A 36 29.80 28.97 9.55
CA GLY A 36 30.59 29.19 8.35
C GLY A 36 31.28 30.57 8.38
N PRO A 37 32.18 30.85 7.43
CA PRO A 37 32.82 32.17 7.34
C PRO A 37 31.74 33.27 7.25
N PRO A 38 31.99 34.46 7.82
CA PRO A 38 31.01 35.55 7.85
C PRO A 38 30.57 35.90 6.43
N ILE A 39 29.28 35.94 6.21
CA ILE A 39 28.68 36.31 4.93
C ILE A 39 28.97 37.79 4.70
N GLU A 40 29.77 38.13 3.69
CA GLU A 40 30.06 39.52 3.33
C GLU A 40 28.83 40.13 2.62
N MET A 41 28.01 40.85 3.37
CA MET A 41 26.94 41.70 2.89
C MET A 41 27.14 43.11 3.38
N SER A 42 26.80 44.11 2.58
CA SER A 42 26.77 45.49 3.04
C SER A 42 25.76 45.69 4.19
N ASP A 43 26.07 46.64 5.10
CA ASP A 43 25.19 46.86 6.27
C ASP A 43 23.78 47.31 5.84
N ALA A 44 23.67 48.11 4.79
CA ALA A 44 22.38 48.55 4.23
C ALA A 44 21.60 47.37 3.66
N PHE A 45 22.25 46.49 2.86
CA PHE A 45 21.61 45.31 2.29
C PHE A 45 21.15 44.35 3.40
N ARG A 46 21.95 44.15 4.43
CA ARG A 46 21.63 43.31 5.58
C ARG A 46 20.38 43.81 6.34
N ALA A 47 20.24 45.13 6.53
CA ALA A 47 19.08 45.72 7.20
C ALA A 47 17.78 45.46 6.42
N ASP A 48 17.78 45.62 5.10
CA ASP A 48 16.63 45.36 4.26
C ASP A 48 16.30 43.84 4.18
N VAL A 49 17.30 42.95 4.15
CA VAL A 49 17.11 41.49 4.28
C VAL A 49 16.39 41.16 5.57
N GLN A 50 16.85 41.67 6.73
CA GLN A 50 16.22 41.42 8.03
C GLN A 50 14.77 41.95 8.08
N ALA A 51 14.52 43.11 7.49
CA ALA A 51 13.18 43.68 7.40
C ALA A 51 12.26 42.79 6.53
N ALA A 52 12.74 42.29 5.39
CA ALA A 52 12.01 41.37 4.52
C ALA A 52 11.73 40.04 5.22
N GLU A 53 12.73 39.42 5.88
CA GLU A 53 12.54 38.18 6.66
C GLU A 53 11.49 38.35 7.78
N THR A 54 11.51 39.50 8.46
CA THR A 54 10.52 39.81 9.51
C THR A 54 9.11 39.86 8.95
N ALA A 55 8.91 40.50 7.81
CA ALA A 55 7.64 40.57 7.13
C ALA A 55 7.19 39.17 6.62
N ILE A 56 8.11 38.36 6.09
CA ILE A 56 7.84 36.97 5.69
C ILE A 56 7.40 36.11 6.88
N LYS A 57 8.09 36.20 8.01
CA LYS A 57 7.69 35.49 9.26
C LYS A 57 6.32 35.93 9.76
N ALA A 58 5.98 37.21 9.60
CA ALA A 58 4.65 37.75 9.89
C ALA A 58 3.60 37.39 8.83
N ARG A 59 3.97 36.68 7.76
CA ARG A 59 3.14 36.38 6.58
C ARG A 59 2.62 37.62 5.84
N ASP A 60 3.29 38.74 5.99
CA ASP A 60 2.98 39.97 5.26
C ASP A 60 3.77 40.02 3.95
N ALA A 61 3.20 39.39 2.93
CA ALA A 61 3.80 39.33 1.59
C ALA A 61 3.91 40.72 0.92
N SER A 62 3.03 41.68 1.29
CA SER A 62 3.07 43.01 0.73
C SER A 62 4.29 43.79 1.21
N THR A 63 4.47 43.88 2.53
CA THR A 63 5.64 44.52 3.14
C THR A 63 6.92 43.83 2.75
N ALA A 64 6.93 42.48 2.71
CA ALA A 64 8.09 41.72 2.25
C ALA A 64 8.49 42.10 0.82
N ASN A 65 7.55 42.16 -0.13
CA ASN A 65 7.84 42.58 -1.50
C ASN A 65 8.41 43.98 -1.60
N LEU A 66 7.89 44.96 -0.80
CA LEU A 66 8.44 46.30 -0.78
C LEU A 66 9.91 46.34 -0.32
N ARG A 67 10.24 45.55 0.74
CA ARG A 67 11.62 45.44 1.23
C ARG A 67 12.54 44.75 0.26
N ILE A 68 12.05 43.71 -0.42
CA ILE A 68 12.81 43.00 -1.46
C ILE A 68 13.07 43.90 -2.69
N ALA A 69 12.10 44.74 -3.05
CA ALA A 69 12.22 45.66 -4.16
C ALA A 69 13.29 46.75 -3.92
N SER A 70 13.58 47.10 -2.64
CA SER A 70 14.65 48.05 -2.30
C SER A 70 16.04 47.42 -2.30
N LEU A 71 16.17 46.09 -2.34
CA LEU A 71 17.46 45.40 -2.39
C LEU A 71 18.22 45.70 -3.70
N ASN A 72 19.45 46.13 -3.58
CA ASN A 72 20.35 46.33 -4.70
C ASN A 72 21.59 45.43 -4.53
N PRO A 73 21.52 44.16 -4.98
CA PRO A 73 22.62 43.20 -4.80
C PRO A 73 23.80 43.59 -5.64
N THR A 74 25.00 43.64 -5.02
CA THR A 74 26.26 43.99 -5.68
C THR A 74 27.23 42.80 -5.74
N THR A 75 26.92 41.74 -5.00
CA THR A 75 27.70 40.49 -4.98
C THR A 75 26.83 39.29 -5.32
N ASP A 76 27.45 38.18 -5.72
CA ASP A 76 26.76 36.90 -5.96
C ASP A 76 25.99 36.42 -4.73
N MET A 77 26.53 36.62 -3.53
CA MET A 77 25.89 36.26 -2.27
C MET A 77 24.63 37.11 -2.02
N GLU A 78 24.72 38.43 -2.25
CA GLU A 78 23.56 39.32 -2.13
C GLU A 78 22.48 39.00 -3.17
N ALA A 79 22.88 38.65 -4.40
CA ALA A 79 21.96 38.21 -5.45
C ALA A 79 21.26 36.89 -5.07
N TYR A 80 22.01 35.92 -4.51
CA TYR A 80 21.46 34.68 -3.98
C TYR A 80 20.47 34.92 -2.85
N ALA A 81 20.80 35.78 -1.87
CA ALA A 81 19.94 36.13 -0.75
C ALA A 81 18.64 36.82 -1.22
N ALA A 82 18.74 37.79 -2.13
CA ALA A 82 17.61 38.47 -2.70
C ALA A 82 16.67 37.50 -3.48
N ALA A 83 17.24 36.57 -4.24
CA ALA A 83 16.48 35.55 -4.94
C ALA A 83 15.82 34.57 -3.97
N GLY A 84 16.47 34.20 -2.86
CA GLY A 84 15.91 33.37 -1.79
C GLY A 84 14.70 34.03 -1.14
N LEU A 85 14.79 35.32 -0.81
CA LEU A 85 13.63 36.08 -0.25
C LEU A 85 12.46 36.16 -1.25
N ARG A 86 12.74 36.38 -2.55
CA ARG A 86 11.70 36.33 -3.60
C ARG A 86 11.03 34.97 -3.65
N PHE A 87 11.81 33.88 -3.50
CA PHE A 87 11.27 32.54 -3.46
C PHE A 87 10.32 32.34 -2.25
N GLU A 88 10.73 32.78 -1.05
CA GLU A 88 9.90 32.66 0.16
C GLU A 88 8.57 33.43 0.04
N VAL A 89 8.62 34.66 -0.48
CA VAL A 89 7.38 35.44 -0.72
C VAL A 89 6.50 34.78 -1.77
N ALA A 90 7.08 34.23 -2.83
CA ALA A 90 6.35 33.49 -3.85
C ALA A 90 5.68 32.22 -3.27
N VAL A 91 6.31 31.56 -2.31
CA VAL A 91 5.73 30.44 -1.54
C VAL A 91 4.52 30.93 -0.71
N LEU A 92 4.66 32.03 0.03
CA LEU A 92 3.54 32.62 0.79
C LEU A 92 2.34 32.94 -0.09
N ARG A 93 2.58 33.45 -1.29
CA ARG A 93 1.56 33.81 -2.28
C ARG A 93 1.05 32.59 -3.10
N ARG A 94 1.65 31.43 -2.93
CA ARG A 94 1.39 30.22 -3.75
C ARG A 94 1.58 30.47 -5.26
N ASP A 95 2.47 31.39 -5.60
CA ASP A 95 2.78 31.76 -6.98
C ASP A 95 3.89 30.86 -7.52
N ILE A 96 3.50 29.78 -8.23
CA ILE A 96 4.42 28.77 -8.76
C ILE A 96 5.38 29.38 -9.78
N GLN A 97 4.92 30.30 -10.62
CA GLN A 97 5.77 30.94 -11.63
C GLN A 97 6.84 31.83 -10.98
N ALA A 98 6.46 32.63 -9.99
CA ALA A 98 7.41 33.45 -9.24
C ALA A 98 8.44 32.57 -8.48
N GLN A 99 8.01 31.44 -7.91
CA GLN A 99 8.92 30.46 -7.29
C GLN A 99 9.95 29.95 -8.30
N ARG A 100 9.54 29.57 -9.50
CA ARG A 100 10.43 29.06 -10.56
C ARG A 100 11.43 30.12 -11.01
N ILE A 101 10.99 31.35 -11.19
CA ILE A 101 11.87 32.47 -11.55
C ILE A 101 12.91 32.70 -10.46
N ALA A 102 12.49 32.77 -9.20
CA ALA A 102 13.37 32.97 -8.07
C ALA A 102 14.43 31.87 -7.94
N LEU A 103 14.04 30.58 -8.09
CA LEU A 103 15.01 29.47 -8.13
C LEU A 103 15.98 29.58 -9.31
N THR A 104 15.50 29.99 -10.47
CA THR A 104 16.36 30.21 -11.65
C THR A 104 17.39 31.30 -11.35
N ASP A 105 16.99 32.38 -10.69
CA ASP A 105 17.90 33.45 -10.31
C ASP A 105 18.93 33.00 -9.25
N MET A 106 18.50 32.19 -8.27
CA MET A 106 19.45 31.56 -7.31
C MET A 106 20.51 30.72 -8.05
N PHE A 107 20.12 29.94 -9.05
CA PHE A 107 21.03 29.07 -9.79
C PHE A 107 21.97 29.81 -10.77
N LYS A 108 21.72 31.09 -11.06
CA LYS A 108 22.63 31.93 -11.84
C LYS A 108 23.86 32.41 -10.99
N THR A 109 23.76 32.30 -9.66
CA THR A 109 24.84 32.71 -8.76
C THR A 109 25.76 31.52 -8.45
N SER A 110 27.01 31.83 -8.13
CA SER A 110 27.98 30.83 -7.61
C SER A 110 27.79 30.54 -6.11
N SER A 111 26.89 31.26 -5.45
CA SER A 111 26.69 31.24 -4.00
C SER A 111 25.71 30.20 -3.47
N VAL A 112 25.16 29.35 -4.34
CA VAL A 112 24.25 28.23 -3.90
C VAL A 112 25.06 27.29 -3.01
N PRO A 113 24.68 27.12 -1.72
CA PRO A 113 25.38 26.19 -0.84
C PRO A 113 25.34 24.76 -1.39
N LYS A 114 26.49 24.10 -1.41
CA LYS A 114 26.60 22.71 -1.94
C LYS A 114 25.68 21.75 -1.22
N ALA A 115 25.41 21.98 0.07
CA ALA A 115 24.49 21.15 0.86
C ALA A 115 23.00 21.31 0.44
N ASP A 116 22.61 22.49 -0.04
CA ASP A 116 21.23 22.81 -0.41
C ASP A 116 20.95 22.56 -1.90
N ALA A 117 21.97 22.63 -2.73
CA ALA A 117 21.86 22.51 -4.18
C ALA A 117 21.07 21.27 -4.65
N PRO A 118 21.29 20.05 -4.09
CA PRO A 118 20.52 18.87 -4.48
C PRO A 118 19.03 19.04 -4.25
N ARG A 119 18.64 19.55 -3.09
CA ARG A 119 17.25 19.78 -2.69
C ARG A 119 16.60 20.89 -3.51
N LEU A 120 17.30 21.98 -3.74
CA LEU A 120 16.78 23.09 -4.56
C LEU A 120 16.51 22.65 -5.99
N ARG A 121 17.37 21.78 -6.56
CA ARG A 121 17.13 21.17 -7.89
C ARG A 121 15.94 20.24 -7.88
N PHE A 122 15.73 19.44 -6.84
CA PHE A 122 14.50 18.66 -6.70
C PHE A 122 13.25 19.55 -6.66
N ILE A 123 13.26 20.65 -5.88
CA ILE A 123 12.16 21.61 -5.82
C ILE A 123 11.90 22.23 -7.19
N ALA A 124 12.94 22.62 -7.93
CA ALA A 124 12.78 23.13 -9.30
C ALA A 124 12.10 22.10 -10.22
N GLY A 125 12.48 20.83 -10.12
CA GLY A 125 11.84 19.73 -10.83
C GLY A 125 10.34 19.59 -10.47
N TYR A 126 10.01 19.63 -9.18
CA TYR A 126 8.63 19.59 -8.72
C TYR A 126 7.79 20.78 -9.22
N LEU A 127 8.31 21.99 -9.14
CA LEU A 127 7.61 23.19 -9.65
C LEU A 127 7.41 23.15 -11.16
N SER A 128 8.38 22.59 -11.91
CA SER A 128 8.23 22.39 -13.35
C SER A 128 7.19 21.33 -13.68
N TYR A 129 7.08 20.28 -12.89
CA TYR A 129 6.00 19.30 -12.98
C TYR A 129 4.62 19.96 -12.76
N MET A 130 4.51 20.81 -11.74
CA MET A 130 3.25 21.51 -11.39
C MET A 130 2.71 22.39 -12.53
N VAL A 131 3.58 22.91 -13.38
CA VAL A 131 3.18 23.69 -14.59
C VAL A 131 3.21 22.86 -15.87
N ALA A 132 3.21 21.54 -15.75
CA ALA A 132 3.25 20.57 -16.83
C ALA A 132 4.48 20.69 -17.78
N ASN A 133 5.55 21.35 -17.34
CA ASN A 133 6.83 21.36 -18.06
C ASN A 133 7.64 20.10 -17.70
N TYR A 134 7.21 18.94 -18.19
CA TYR A 134 7.77 17.65 -17.85
C TYR A 134 9.21 17.46 -18.33
N THR A 135 9.62 18.15 -19.39
CA THR A 135 10.99 18.09 -19.91
C THR A 135 11.96 18.75 -18.94
N ASP A 136 11.65 19.96 -18.49
CA ASP A 136 12.45 20.65 -17.48
C ASP A 136 12.40 19.92 -16.14
N ALA A 137 11.23 19.40 -15.75
CA ALA A 137 11.11 18.61 -14.52
C ALA A 137 12.08 17.43 -14.49
N VAL A 138 12.18 16.66 -15.57
CA VAL A 138 13.14 15.55 -15.68
C VAL A 138 14.58 16.06 -15.60
N ALA A 139 14.91 17.11 -16.35
CA ALA A 139 16.26 17.68 -16.34
C ALA A 139 16.71 18.14 -14.95
N GLN A 140 15.83 18.81 -14.20
CA GLN A 140 16.12 19.24 -12.83
C GLN A 140 16.28 18.04 -11.86
N LEU A 141 15.45 17.00 -12.01
CA LEU A 141 15.57 15.76 -11.22
C LEU A 141 16.85 14.99 -11.56
N ASP A 142 17.27 14.96 -12.82
CA ASP A 142 18.53 14.35 -13.23
C ASP A 142 19.71 15.11 -12.62
N TYR A 143 19.66 16.42 -12.66
CA TYR A 143 20.72 17.24 -12.04
C TYR A 143 20.72 17.10 -10.52
N ALA A 144 19.55 17.07 -9.87
CA ALA A 144 19.47 16.79 -8.44
C ALA A 144 20.15 15.46 -8.08
N LYS A 145 19.92 14.41 -8.89
CA LYS A 145 20.54 13.09 -8.72
C LYS A 145 22.08 13.16 -8.86
N THR A 146 22.62 13.90 -9.82
CA THR A 146 24.07 14.06 -9.96
C THR A 146 24.70 14.77 -8.76
N LEU A 147 23.92 15.61 -8.07
CA LEU A 147 24.32 16.28 -6.83
C LEU A 147 24.10 15.43 -5.56
N GLY A 148 23.63 14.17 -5.71
CA GLY A 148 23.42 13.24 -4.61
C GLY A 148 22.00 13.23 -4.01
N TYR A 149 21.00 13.87 -4.65
CA TYR A 149 19.62 13.77 -4.19
C TYR A 149 19.03 12.42 -4.59
N SER A 150 18.83 11.53 -3.61
CA SER A 150 18.29 10.17 -3.78
C SER A 150 17.00 9.96 -2.99
N GLY A 151 16.22 11.01 -2.76
CA GLY A 151 14.97 10.93 -2.00
C GLY A 151 13.91 10.11 -2.71
N ILE A 152 13.11 9.38 -1.93
CA ILE A 152 11.98 8.57 -2.41
C ILE A 152 10.95 9.46 -3.13
N ASP A 153 10.80 10.69 -2.68
CA ASP A 153 9.96 11.72 -3.27
C ASP A 153 10.37 12.04 -4.74
N ALA A 154 11.66 12.07 -5.03
CA ALA A 154 12.15 12.24 -6.41
C ALA A 154 11.78 11.04 -7.29
N THR A 155 11.88 9.82 -6.77
CA THR A 155 11.49 8.60 -7.49
C THR A 155 9.98 8.58 -7.75
N MET A 156 9.14 8.95 -6.75
CA MET A 156 7.70 9.06 -6.94
C MET A 156 7.32 10.17 -7.92
N LEU A 157 8.02 11.30 -7.91
CA LEU A 157 7.78 12.38 -8.88
C LEU A 157 8.13 11.92 -10.31
N ARG A 158 9.19 11.11 -10.51
CA ARG A 158 9.50 10.50 -11.80
C ARG A 158 8.38 9.57 -12.27
N ALA A 159 7.79 8.80 -11.38
CA ALA A 159 6.62 7.97 -11.69
C ALA A 159 5.44 8.83 -12.19
N ASP A 160 5.15 9.94 -11.50
CA ASP A 160 4.07 10.85 -11.90
C ASP A 160 4.34 11.50 -13.26
N ILE A 161 5.57 11.95 -13.51
CA ILE A 161 5.98 12.51 -14.80
C ILE A 161 5.82 11.46 -15.92
N ALA A 162 6.25 10.22 -15.68
CA ALA A 162 6.11 9.14 -16.66
C ALA A 162 4.64 8.86 -16.99
N MET A 163 3.75 8.84 -15.98
CA MET A 163 2.30 8.69 -16.20
C MET A 163 1.74 9.85 -17.04
N ARG A 164 2.10 11.10 -16.71
CA ARG A 164 1.66 12.28 -17.48
C ARG A 164 2.16 12.27 -18.93
N LYS A 165 3.30 11.65 -19.18
CA LYS A 165 3.87 11.45 -20.53
C LYS A 165 3.35 10.19 -21.23
N ASN A 166 2.32 9.53 -20.69
CA ASN A 166 1.74 8.29 -21.19
C ASN A 166 2.75 7.13 -21.35
N LYS A 167 3.62 6.99 -20.33
CA LYS A 167 4.65 5.95 -20.25
C LYS A 167 4.42 5.05 -19.04
N PRO A 168 3.34 4.24 -19.01
CA PRO A 168 2.95 3.49 -17.81
C PRO A 168 4.00 2.43 -17.40
N LYS A 169 4.71 1.84 -18.36
CA LYS A 169 5.79 0.87 -18.05
C LYS A 169 6.95 1.52 -17.29
N GLU A 170 7.35 2.74 -17.71
CA GLU A 170 8.41 3.50 -17.03
C GLU A 170 7.94 3.95 -15.63
N ALA A 171 6.70 4.42 -15.51
CA ALA A 171 6.09 4.79 -14.25
C ALA A 171 6.07 3.63 -13.23
N ARG A 172 5.70 2.43 -13.69
CA ARG A 172 5.69 1.22 -12.85
C ARG A 172 7.07 0.92 -12.25
N ILE A 173 8.15 1.04 -13.04
CA ILE A 173 9.52 0.84 -12.56
C ILE A 173 9.84 1.81 -11.41
N TYR A 174 9.52 3.09 -11.57
CA TYR A 174 9.75 4.09 -10.52
C TYR A 174 8.89 3.85 -9.27
N VAL A 175 7.64 3.42 -9.42
CA VAL A 175 6.80 3.09 -8.26
C VAL A 175 7.37 1.89 -7.51
N GLN A 176 7.78 0.83 -8.20
CA GLN A 176 8.41 -0.34 -7.60
C GLN A 176 9.71 0.03 -6.87
N GLU A 177 10.56 0.88 -7.48
CA GLU A 177 11.77 1.40 -6.84
C GLU A 177 11.44 2.20 -5.57
N ALA A 178 10.43 3.08 -5.61
CA ALA A 178 10.01 3.86 -4.45
C ALA A 178 9.48 2.97 -3.31
N LEU A 179 8.69 1.94 -3.63
CA LEU A 179 8.21 0.97 -2.64
C LEU A 179 9.39 0.21 -2.00
N ALA A 180 10.37 -0.23 -2.80
CA ALA A 180 11.56 -0.92 -2.31
C ALA A 180 12.41 -0.02 -1.39
N LEU A 181 12.62 1.24 -1.77
CA LEU A 181 13.34 2.22 -0.95
C LEU A 181 12.62 2.51 0.37
N GLN A 182 11.29 2.65 0.33
CA GLN A 182 10.49 2.87 1.54
C GLN A 182 10.57 1.67 2.48
N LYS A 183 10.47 0.46 1.94
CA LYS A 183 10.60 -0.80 2.70
C LYS A 183 11.99 -0.91 3.33
N ALA A 184 13.05 -0.59 2.58
CA ALA A 184 14.42 -0.60 3.08
C ALA A 184 14.67 0.45 4.19
N SER A 185 13.92 1.55 4.21
CA SER A 185 13.99 2.57 5.27
C SER A 185 13.38 2.11 6.61
N GLY A 186 12.66 0.97 6.64
CA GLY A 186 11.93 0.49 7.80
C GLY A 186 10.67 1.29 8.13
N GLN A 187 10.29 2.26 7.28
CA GLN A 187 9.07 3.04 7.46
C GLN A 187 7.89 2.38 6.74
N PRO A 188 6.68 2.48 7.27
CA PRO A 188 5.50 1.93 6.62
C PRO A 188 5.28 2.61 5.26
N ILE A 189 4.91 1.81 4.26
CA ILE A 189 4.53 2.31 2.94
C ILE A 189 3.15 2.95 3.03
N PRO A 190 2.97 4.21 2.60
CA PRO A 190 1.65 4.86 2.60
C PRO A 190 0.62 4.10 1.76
N ALA A 191 -0.63 3.99 2.23
CA ALA A 191 -1.69 3.27 1.53
C ALA A 191 -1.88 3.74 0.07
N ALA A 192 -1.79 5.06 -0.18
CA ALA A 192 -1.91 5.64 -1.52
C ALA A 192 -0.82 5.16 -2.51
N TRP A 193 0.34 4.72 -2.02
CA TRP A 193 1.39 4.16 -2.88
C TRP A 193 1.04 2.74 -3.33
N TYR A 194 0.45 1.94 -2.42
CA TYR A 194 -0.12 0.64 -2.79
C TYR A 194 -1.26 0.80 -3.82
N ASP A 195 -2.17 1.77 -3.63
CA ASP A 195 -3.25 2.04 -4.59
C ASP A 195 -2.72 2.30 -6.00
N ARG A 196 -1.66 3.10 -6.08
CA ARG A 196 -1.00 3.44 -7.34
C ARG A 196 -0.33 2.22 -7.98
N ALA A 197 0.44 1.46 -7.21
CA ALA A 197 1.12 0.26 -7.70
C ALA A 197 0.12 -0.81 -8.16
N ILE A 198 -0.92 -1.06 -7.38
CA ILE A 198 -2.00 -2.00 -7.71
C ILE A 198 -2.71 -1.59 -9.00
N SER A 199 -3.04 -0.29 -9.14
CA SER A 199 -3.67 0.21 -10.37
C SER A 199 -2.79 -0.02 -11.61
N MET A 200 -1.48 0.19 -11.51
CA MET A 200 -0.54 -0.06 -12.60
C MET A 200 -0.39 -1.55 -12.94
N ALA A 201 -0.30 -2.40 -11.92
CA ALA A 201 -0.23 -3.86 -12.10
C ALA A 201 -1.53 -4.39 -12.72
N TYR A 202 -2.70 -3.88 -12.26
CA TYR A 202 -4.01 -4.21 -12.83
C TYR A 202 -4.12 -3.86 -14.31
N GLN A 203 -3.70 -2.64 -14.69
CA GLN A 203 -3.69 -2.20 -16.10
C GLN A 203 -2.73 -3.02 -16.98
N ALA A 204 -1.69 -3.59 -16.37
CA ALA A 204 -0.75 -4.48 -17.04
C ALA A 204 -1.22 -5.94 -17.09
N ASN A 205 -2.37 -6.28 -16.51
CA ASN A 205 -2.87 -7.65 -16.29
C ASN A 205 -1.87 -8.54 -15.52
N ASP A 206 -1.04 -7.96 -14.66
CA ASP A 206 -0.07 -8.67 -13.85
C ASP A 206 -0.71 -9.06 -12.50
N TRP A 207 -1.46 -10.16 -12.53
CA TRP A 207 -2.27 -10.60 -11.39
C TRP A 207 -1.45 -11.13 -10.22
N ASP A 208 -0.25 -11.62 -10.48
CA ASP A 208 0.67 -12.04 -9.42
C ASP A 208 1.18 -10.82 -8.64
N GLU A 209 1.52 -9.74 -9.33
CA GLU A 209 1.88 -8.48 -8.67
C GLU A 209 0.69 -7.83 -7.97
N VAL A 210 -0.50 -7.82 -8.58
CA VAL A 210 -1.74 -7.33 -7.94
C VAL A 210 -1.99 -8.07 -6.62
N SER A 211 -1.90 -9.41 -6.65
CA SER A 211 -2.05 -10.24 -5.45
C SER A 211 -0.99 -9.92 -4.39
N SER A 212 0.29 -9.81 -4.80
CA SER A 212 1.40 -9.50 -3.91
C SER A 212 1.22 -8.15 -3.22
N LEU A 213 0.89 -7.11 -3.97
CA LEU A 213 0.68 -5.76 -3.45
C LEU A 213 -0.52 -5.68 -2.49
N TYR A 214 -1.62 -6.38 -2.80
CA TYR A 214 -2.74 -6.46 -1.86
C TYR A 214 -2.36 -7.18 -0.57
N ARG A 215 -1.59 -8.26 -0.64
CA ARG A 215 -1.11 -8.98 0.55
C ARG A 215 -0.19 -8.11 1.41
N GLU A 216 0.78 -7.44 0.80
CA GLU A 216 1.66 -6.50 1.52
C GLU A 216 0.87 -5.36 2.17
N ARG A 217 -0.12 -4.80 1.46
CA ARG A 217 -1.00 -3.78 2.02
C ARG A 217 -1.80 -4.30 3.23
N LEU A 218 -2.35 -5.51 3.15
CA LEU A 218 -3.13 -6.13 4.23
C LEU A 218 -2.27 -6.45 5.47
N GLU A 219 -0.97 -6.71 5.31
CA GLU A 219 -0.04 -6.86 6.44
C GLU A 219 0.09 -5.56 7.25
N VAL A 220 0.05 -4.41 6.59
CA VAL A 220 0.19 -3.08 7.22
C VAL A 220 -1.17 -2.51 7.65
N TYR A 221 -2.22 -2.73 6.86
CA TYR A 221 -3.56 -2.15 7.04
C TYR A 221 -4.66 -3.22 7.11
N PRO A 222 -4.67 -4.13 8.10
CA PRO A 222 -5.53 -5.32 8.13
C PRO A 222 -6.96 -5.03 8.64
N SER A 223 -7.68 -4.09 8.04
CA SER A 223 -9.08 -3.82 8.40
C SER A 223 -10.07 -4.63 7.55
N THR A 224 -11.28 -4.85 8.07
CA THR A 224 -12.37 -5.51 7.31
C THR A 224 -12.67 -4.84 5.96
N PRO A 225 -12.75 -3.48 5.86
CA PRO A 225 -12.90 -2.82 4.57
C PRO A 225 -11.74 -3.07 3.60
N GLU A 226 -10.49 -3.12 4.10
CA GLU A 226 -9.31 -3.40 3.28
C GLU A 226 -9.35 -4.83 2.74
N TRP A 227 -9.67 -5.82 3.57
CA TRP A 227 -9.88 -7.20 3.14
C TRP A 227 -10.94 -7.31 2.06
N ARG A 228 -12.08 -6.64 2.27
CA ARG A 228 -13.16 -6.63 1.28
C ARG A 228 -12.71 -6.03 -0.04
N SER A 229 -12.05 -4.87 0.01
CA SER A 229 -11.54 -4.19 -1.19
C SER A 229 -10.54 -5.06 -1.96
N ALA A 230 -9.56 -5.62 -1.25
CA ALA A 230 -8.53 -6.47 -1.85
C ALA A 230 -9.12 -7.68 -2.57
N LEU A 231 -9.98 -8.45 -1.88
CA LEU A 231 -10.56 -9.67 -2.43
C LEU A 231 -11.56 -9.40 -3.54
N THR A 232 -12.44 -8.39 -3.38
CA THR A 232 -13.43 -8.05 -4.39
C THR A 232 -12.79 -7.55 -5.68
N ASN A 233 -11.79 -6.66 -5.57
CA ASN A 233 -11.10 -6.13 -6.75
C ASN A 233 -10.26 -7.19 -7.44
N TYR A 234 -9.59 -8.06 -6.68
CA TYR A 234 -8.82 -9.17 -7.25
C TYR A 234 -9.73 -10.15 -8.00
N LEU A 235 -10.86 -10.56 -7.39
CA LEU A 235 -11.85 -11.43 -8.00
C LEU A 235 -12.51 -10.83 -9.24
N ALA A 236 -12.74 -9.52 -9.27
CA ALA A 236 -13.41 -8.85 -10.40
C ALA A 236 -12.54 -8.77 -11.65
N GLY A 237 -11.23 -8.78 -11.49
CA GLY A 237 -10.30 -8.54 -12.59
C GLY A 237 -9.73 -9.81 -13.23
N GLN A 238 -9.81 -10.94 -12.57
CA GLN A 238 -9.20 -12.19 -13.02
C GLN A 238 -10.26 -13.26 -13.33
N GLU A 239 -10.18 -13.83 -14.54
CA GLU A 239 -10.85 -15.12 -14.82
C GLU A 239 -10.05 -16.23 -14.14
N SER A 240 -10.56 -16.74 -13.03
CA SER A 240 -9.93 -17.83 -12.28
C SER A 240 -10.85 -19.03 -12.17
N ASP A 241 -10.26 -20.19 -11.86
CA ASP A 241 -11.01 -21.41 -11.58
C ASP A 241 -12.08 -21.14 -10.51
N PRO A 242 -13.34 -21.60 -10.71
CA PRO A 242 -14.40 -21.43 -9.72
C PRO A 242 -14.06 -21.96 -8.33
N GLN A 243 -13.23 -22.98 -8.19
CA GLN A 243 -12.76 -23.50 -6.91
C GLN A 243 -11.82 -22.52 -6.21
N VAL A 244 -10.92 -21.89 -6.98
CA VAL A 244 -10.03 -20.82 -6.49
C VAL A 244 -10.85 -19.61 -6.03
N GLN A 245 -11.83 -19.19 -6.83
CA GLN A 245 -12.74 -18.09 -6.45
C GLN A 245 -13.48 -18.41 -5.15
N LEU A 246 -13.95 -19.65 -5.00
CA LEU A 246 -14.67 -20.10 -3.81
C LEU A 246 -13.82 -19.95 -2.55
N ASP A 247 -12.54 -20.31 -2.60
CA ASP A 247 -11.64 -20.20 -1.45
C ASP A 247 -11.33 -18.74 -1.09
N LEU A 248 -11.38 -17.81 -2.04
CA LEU A 248 -11.29 -16.38 -1.76
C LEU A 248 -12.59 -15.82 -1.14
N TYR A 249 -13.77 -16.31 -1.54
CA TYR A 249 -15.03 -15.98 -0.85
C TYR A 249 -15.07 -16.54 0.58
N ARG A 250 -14.55 -17.75 0.80
CA ARG A 250 -14.35 -18.30 2.15
C ARG A 250 -13.48 -17.41 3.02
N LEU A 251 -12.42 -16.86 2.43
CA LEU A 251 -11.53 -15.93 3.12
C LEU A 251 -12.24 -14.59 3.41
N GLN A 252 -13.03 -14.08 2.46
CA GLN A 252 -13.82 -12.88 2.67
C GLN A 252 -14.80 -13.06 3.85
N ALA A 253 -15.48 -14.20 3.91
CA ALA A 253 -16.36 -14.56 5.03
C ALA A 253 -15.60 -14.70 6.35
N ALA A 254 -14.42 -15.35 6.35
CA ALA A 254 -13.58 -15.54 7.53
C ALA A 254 -13.07 -14.22 8.15
N ASN A 255 -12.97 -13.15 7.35
CA ASN A 255 -12.61 -11.80 7.79
C ASN A 255 -13.81 -10.93 8.18
N GLY A 256 -15.05 -11.46 8.15
CA GLY A 256 -16.26 -10.67 8.35
C GLY A 256 -16.49 -9.62 7.26
N ALA A 257 -15.89 -9.82 6.08
CA ALA A 257 -15.90 -8.85 4.98
C ALA A 257 -17.09 -9.05 3.99
N MET A 258 -18.07 -9.84 4.37
CA MET A 258 -19.34 -10.02 3.64
C MET A 258 -20.28 -8.87 3.98
N ALA A 259 -20.28 -7.79 3.18
CA ALA A 259 -20.96 -6.55 3.53
C ALA A 259 -22.28 -6.32 2.80
N SER A 260 -22.51 -6.94 1.66
CA SER A 260 -23.66 -6.69 0.80
C SER A 260 -24.42 -7.95 0.45
N GLU A 261 -25.69 -7.78 0.05
CA GLU A 261 -26.53 -8.83 -0.54
C GLU A 261 -25.79 -9.57 -1.66
N ARG A 262 -25.14 -8.82 -2.55
CA ARG A 262 -24.40 -9.38 -3.69
C ARG A 262 -23.27 -10.32 -3.24
N ASP A 263 -22.56 -10.00 -2.17
CA ASP A 263 -21.46 -10.85 -1.67
C ASP A 263 -21.99 -12.24 -1.31
N TYR A 264 -23.09 -12.32 -0.54
CA TYR A 264 -23.72 -13.59 -0.15
C TYR A 264 -24.33 -14.33 -1.34
N GLN A 265 -24.97 -13.60 -2.24
CA GLN A 265 -25.60 -14.17 -3.43
C GLN A 265 -24.58 -14.82 -4.35
N THR A 266 -23.50 -14.08 -4.69
CA THR A 266 -22.44 -14.57 -5.57
C THR A 266 -21.70 -15.75 -4.94
N TYR A 267 -21.40 -15.68 -3.63
CA TYR A 267 -20.79 -16.81 -2.93
C TYR A 267 -21.68 -18.05 -2.97
N ALA A 268 -22.96 -17.93 -2.63
CA ALA A 268 -23.88 -19.07 -2.62
C ALA A 268 -24.06 -19.69 -4.02
N GLN A 269 -24.17 -18.86 -5.07
CA GLN A 269 -24.25 -19.33 -6.45
C GLN A 269 -22.97 -20.05 -6.90
N LEU A 270 -21.80 -19.53 -6.49
CA LEU A 270 -20.53 -20.15 -6.79
C LEU A 270 -20.38 -21.51 -6.08
N ALA A 271 -20.79 -21.59 -4.81
CA ALA A 271 -20.78 -22.83 -4.04
C ALA A 271 -21.73 -23.86 -4.69
N GLU A 272 -22.92 -23.46 -5.14
CA GLU A 272 -23.84 -24.34 -5.88
C GLU A 272 -23.24 -24.80 -7.19
N LYS A 273 -22.68 -23.88 -7.99
CA LYS A 273 -22.04 -24.19 -9.28
C LYS A 273 -20.88 -25.20 -9.15
N THR A 274 -20.16 -25.14 -8.03
CA THR A 274 -19.03 -26.03 -7.74
C THR A 274 -19.42 -27.32 -7.00
N GLY A 275 -20.72 -27.55 -6.81
CA GLY A 275 -21.26 -28.76 -6.16
C GLY A 275 -21.20 -28.74 -4.63
N ASN A 276 -20.86 -27.59 -3.99
CA ASN A 276 -20.80 -27.45 -2.55
C ASN A 276 -22.16 -27.02 -1.98
N PHE A 277 -23.18 -27.90 -2.10
CA PHE A 277 -24.58 -27.56 -1.83
C PHE A 277 -24.86 -27.23 -0.36
N ALA A 278 -24.19 -27.90 0.57
CA ALA A 278 -24.32 -27.62 1.99
C ALA A 278 -23.75 -26.23 2.35
N GLU A 279 -22.64 -25.87 1.74
CA GLU A 279 -22.04 -24.54 1.90
C GLU A 279 -22.94 -23.45 1.29
N ALA A 280 -23.48 -23.67 0.08
CA ALA A 280 -24.42 -22.74 -0.54
C ALA A 280 -25.63 -22.46 0.35
N LYS A 281 -26.20 -23.51 0.96
CA LYS A 281 -27.28 -23.41 1.96
C LYS A 281 -26.83 -22.57 3.16
N ALA A 282 -25.70 -22.91 3.77
CA ALA A 282 -25.19 -22.23 4.97
C ALA A 282 -24.94 -20.75 4.73
N ILE A 283 -24.41 -20.37 3.56
CA ILE A 283 -24.14 -18.98 3.21
C ILE A 283 -25.43 -18.18 3.02
N ILE A 284 -26.47 -18.73 2.42
CA ILE A 284 -27.77 -18.06 2.33
C ILE A 284 -28.37 -17.85 3.73
N GLU A 285 -28.33 -18.86 4.58
CA GLU A 285 -28.81 -18.77 5.95
C GLU A 285 -28.04 -17.74 6.78
N ALA A 286 -26.70 -17.71 6.65
CA ALA A 286 -25.84 -16.70 7.27
C ALA A 286 -26.16 -15.28 6.77
N GLY A 287 -26.39 -15.11 5.48
CA GLY A 287 -26.78 -13.82 4.90
C GLY A 287 -28.13 -13.32 5.42
N ARG A 288 -29.09 -14.23 5.64
CA ARG A 288 -30.40 -13.92 6.27
C ARG A 288 -30.21 -13.52 7.73
N SER A 289 -29.43 -14.29 8.49
CA SER A 289 -29.15 -14.00 9.90
C SER A 289 -28.40 -12.67 10.08
N ALA A 290 -27.56 -12.30 9.13
CA ALA A 290 -26.86 -11.00 9.11
C ALA A 290 -27.74 -9.84 8.60
N GLY A 291 -29.02 -10.09 8.25
CA GLY A 291 -29.93 -9.07 7.69
C GLY A 291 -29.51 -8.55 6.30
N LYS A 292 -28.65 -9.28 5.59
CA LYS A 292 -28.17 -8.89 4.25
C LYS A 292 -29.01 -9.53 3.14
N LEU A 293 -29.65 -10.66 3.41
CA LEU A 293 -30.59 -11.31 2.51
C LEU A 293 -31.99 -11.34 3.13
N THR A 294 -33.01 -10.98 2.35
CA THR A 294 -34.40 -11.10 2.77
C THR A 294 -34.96 -12.48 2.38
N THR A 295 -35.95 -12.96 3.12
CA THR A 295 -36.63 -14.24 2.81
C THR A 295 -37.48 -14.15 1.54
N SER A 296 -37.93 -12.95 1.18
CA SER A 296 -38.74 -12.66 -0.01
C SER A 296 -37.96 -12.59 -1.31
N GLN A 297 -36.62 -12.56 -1.25
CA GLN A 297 -35.79 -12.46 -2.42
C GLN A 297 -35.85 -13.75 -3.26
N ALA A 298 -36.46 -13.66 -4.44
CA ALA A 298 -36.78 -14.82 -5.26
C ALA A 298 -35.54 -15.67 -5.62
N THR A 299 -34.41 -15.03 -6.03
CA THR A 299 -33.18 -15.72 -6.46
C THR A 299 -32.62 -16.61 -5.36
N THR A 300 -32.41 -16.04 -4.15
CA THR A 300 -31.86 -16.80 -3.02
C THR A 300 -32.87 -17.80 -2.43
N ALA A 301 -34.16 -17.51 -2.48
CA ALA A 301 -35.18 -18.45 -2.04
C ALA A 301 -35.25 -19.68 -2.97
N GLN A 302 -35.19 -19.47 -4.28
CA GLN A 302 -35.16 -20.57 -5.27
C GLN A 302 -33.88 -21.39 -5.13
N LEU A 303 -32.73 -20.73 -4.98
CA LEU A 303 -31.44 -21.40 -4.77
C LEU A 303 -31.48 -22.24 -3.50
N LEU A 304 -31.95 -21.71 -2.38
CA LEU A 304 -32.05 -22.44 -1.11
C LEU A 304 -32.94 -23.67 -1.24
N LYS A 305 -34.09 -23.53 -1.92
CA LYS A 305 -35.01 -24.68 -2.21
C LYS A 305 -34.31 -25.76 -3.04
N ALA A 306 -33.51 -25.36 -4.04
CA ALA A 306 -32.82 -26.29 -4.93
C ALA A 306 -31.63 -27.01 -4.23
N VAL A 307 -30.88 -26.32 -3.38
CA VAL A 307 -29.69 -26.91 -2.75
C VAL A 307 -29.99 -27.70 -1.49
N THR A 308 -31.07 -27.41 -0.76
CA THR A 308 -31.40 -28.08 0.50
C THR A 308 -31.44 -29.61 0.41
N PRO A 309 -32.19 -30.24 -0.53
CA PRO A 309 -32.22 -31.70 -0.63
C PRO A 309 -30.88 -32.29 -1.05
N LYS A 310 -30.10 -31.59 -1.88
CA LYS A 310 -28.76 -32.00 -2.31
C LYS A 310 -27.81 -31.96 -1.13
N ALA A 311 -27.82 -30.88 -0.34
CA ALA A 311 -27.04 -30.75 0.87
C ALA A 311 -27.27 -31.89 1.87
N THR A 312 -28.53 -32.24 2.11
CA THR A 312 -28.89 -33.36 2.99
C THR A 312 -28.30 -34.68 2.48
N LYS A 313 -28.39 -34.93 1.18
CA LYS A 313 -27.83 -36.12 0.54
C LYS A 313 -26.30 -36.16 0.67
N ASP A 314 -25.60 -35.04 0.43
CA ASP A 314 -24.16 -35.00 0.49
C ASP A 314 -23.64 -35.22 1.91
N ILE A 315 -24.29 -34.61 2.90
CA ILE A 315 -23.95 -34.84 4.32
C ILE A 315 -24.13 -36.34 4.68
N ALA A 316 -25.22 -36.96 4.27
CA ALA A 316 -25.47 -38.37 4.52
C ALA A 316 -24.50 -39.31 3.79
N ALA A 317 -23.90 -38.87 2.69
CA ALA A 317 -22.94 -39.66 1.90
C ALA A 317 -21.51 -39.64 2.50
N MET A 318 -21.17 -38.69 3.41
CA MET A 318 -19.81 -38.54 3.94
C MET A 318 -19.17 -39.80 4.52
N PRO A 319 -19.87 -40.62 5.35
CA PRO A 319 -19.27 -41.86 5.88
C PRO A 319 -18.88 -42.87 4.77
N ALA A 320 -19.69 -42.97 3.72
CA ALA A 320 -19.38 -43.83 2.58
C ALA A 320 -18.20 -43.30 1.76
N LEU A 321 -18.10 -41.99 1.58
CA LEU A 321 -16.94 -41.35 0.92
C LEU A 321 -15.64 -41.63 1.67
N VAL A 322 -15.62 -41.51 3.00
CA VAL A 322 -14.45 -41.84 3.83
C VAL A 322 -14.07 -43.30 3.70
N LYS A 323 -15.02 -44.23 3.76
CA LYS A 323 -14.74 -45.65 3.55
C LYS A 323 -14.14 -45.92 2.17
N LYS A 324 -14.70 -45.29 1.12
CA LYS A 324 -14.15 -45.36 -0.25
C LYS A 324 -12.72 -44.79 -0.32
N ALA A 325 -12.48 -43.64 0.35
CA ALA A 325 -11.15 -42.99 0.43
C ALA A 325 -10.12 -43.89 1.06
N ALA A 326 -10.45 -44.58 2.14
CA ALA A 326 -9.55 -45.53 2.80
C ALA A 326 -9.17 -46.71 1.89
N ALA A 327 -10.14 -47.26 1.12
CA ALA A 327 -9.94 -48.41 0.26
C ALA A 327 -9.31 -48.08 -1.10
N ALA A 328 -9.32 -46.84 -1.56
CA ALA A 328 -8.78 -46.44 -2.86
C ALA A 328 -7.27 -46.57 -2.94
N SER A 329 -6.75 -46.90 -4.13
CA SER A 329 -5.31 -47.00 -4.37
C SER A 329 -4.63 -45.64 -4.59
N ASP A 330 -5.37 -44.63 -5.00
CA ASP A 330 -4.88 -43.27 -5.19
C ASP A 330 -5.59 -42.26 -4.24
N GLY A 331 -5.13 -41.01 -4.23
CA GLY A 331 -5.64 -39.97 -3.34
C GLY A 331 -6.94 -39.30 -3.76
N LYS A 332 -7.47 -39.58 -4.96
CA LYS A 332 -8.62 -38.85 -5.51
C LYS A 332 -9.89 -38.98 -4.66
N ALA A 333 -10.17 -40.20 -4.19
CA ALA A 333 -11.32 -40.42 -3.31
C ALA A 333 -11.17 -39.72 -1.95
N ALA A 334 -9.95 -39.67 -1.42
CA ALA A 334 -9.63 -38.96 -0.18
C ALA A 334 -9.71 -37.43 -0.37
N LEU A 335 -9.25 -36.92 -1.51
CA LEU A 335 -9.39 -35.49 -1.86
C LEU A 335 -10.86 -35.08 -1.94
N ASN A 336 -11.70 -35.90 -2.57
CA ASN A 336 -13.14 -35.66 -2.64
C ASN A 336 -13.82 -35.67 -1.26
N ALA A 337 -13.45 -36.60 -0.38
CA ALA A 337 -13.94 -36.62 0.99
C ALA A 337 -13.46 -35.43 1.81
N ALA A 338 -12.20 -35.00 1.59
CA ALA A 338 -11.61 -33.83 2.21
C ALA A 338 -12.37 -32.54 1.81
N ASP A 339 -12.60 -32.33 0.52
CA ASP A 339 -13.36 -31.19 -0.01
C ASP A 339 -14.80 -31.18 0.53
N GLY A 340 -15.42 -32.34 0.68
CA GLY A 340 -16.71 -32.49 1.33
C GLY A 340 -16.71 -31.98 2.78
N TYR A 341 -15.81 -32.49 3.60
CA TYR A 341 -15.68 -31.99 4.99
C TYR A 341 -15.31 -30.52 5.07
N PHE A 342 -14.45 -30.06 4.17
CA PHE A 342 -14.04 -28.65 4.11
C PHE A 342 -15.23 -27.73 3.82
N SER A 343 -16.10 -28.09 2.86
CA SER A 343 -17.30 -27.34 2.54
C SER A 343 -18.35 -27.33 3.65
N LEU A 344 -18.32 -28.35 4.51
CA LEU A 344 -19.15 -28.46 5.72
C LEU A 344 -18.57 -27.67 6.91
N GLY A 345 -17.38 -27.07 6.78
CA GLY A 345 -16.67 -26.44 7.90
C GLY A 345 -16.12 -27.42 8.94
N GLN A 346 -16.12 -28.73 8.61
CA GLN A 346 -15.58 -29.80 9.45
C GLN A 346 -14.08 -29.94 9.22
N TYR A 347 -13.32 -28.87 9.61
CA TYR A 347 -11.92 -28.75 9.29
C TYR A 347 -11.00 -29.85 9.86
N PRO A 348 -11.19 -30.35 11.12
CA PRO A 348 -10.37 -31.46 11.61
C PRO A 348 -10.47 -32.71 10.73
N GLN A 349 -11.69 -33.09 10.32
CA GLN A 349 -11.92 -34.23 9.42
C GLN A 349 -11.35 -33.97 8.02
N ALA A 350 -11.47 -32.74 7.52
CA ALA A 350 -10.87 -32.35 6.25
C ALA A 350 -9.35 -32.51 6.28
N VAL A 351 -8.66 -32.09 7.37
CA VAL A 351 -7.22 -32.25 7.56
C VAL A 351 -6.79 -33.72 7.44
N GLU A 352 -7.51 -34.65 8.08
CA GLU A 352 -7.22 -36.08 7.98
C GLU A 352 -7.31 -36.58 6.55
N GLN A 353 -8.37 -36.21 5.83
CA GLN A 353 -8.60 -36.67 4.46
C GLN A 353 -7.64 -36.02 3.45
N TYR A 354 -7.27 -34.74 3.61
CA TYR A 354 -6.24 -34.12 2.77
C TYR A 354 -4.87 -34.78 2.96
N ARG A 355 -4.47 -35.08 4.21
CA ARG A 355 -3.22 -35.82 4.49
C ARG A 355 -3.25 -37.20 3.84
N LEU A 356 -4.37 -37.91 3.92
CA LEU A 356 -4.54 -39.20 3.25
C LEU A 356 -4.46 -39.06 1.71
N ALA A 357 -5.07 -38.03 1.14
CA ALA A 357 -5.00 -37.76 -0.29
C ALA A 357 -3.57 -37.53 -0.77
N LEU A 358 -2.80 -36.69 -0.05
CA LEU A 358 -1.42 -36.40 -0.36
C LEU A 358 -0.51 -37.62 -0.20
N SER A 359 -0.73 -38.44 0.85
CA SER A 359 0.08 -39.67 1.08
C SER A 359 -0.12 -40.73 0.01
N LYS A 360 -1.34 -40.84 -0.53
CA LYS A 360 -1.66 -41.78 -1.62
C LYS A 360 -1.24 -41.25 -3.00
N GLY A 361 -1.08 -39.94 -3.16
CA GLY A 361 -0.70 -39.30 -4.41
C GLY A 361 -1.77 -39.32 -5.50
N GLY A 362 -1.39 -38.92 -6.71
CA GLY A 362 -2.32 -38.87 -7.86
C GLY A 362 -3.36 -37.75 -7.79
N VAL A 363 -3.09 -36.70 -7.00
CA VAL A 363 -3.93 -35.51 -6.81
C VAL A 363 -3.16 -34.24 -7.17
N ASP A 364 -3.90 -33.15 -7.44
CA ASP A 364 -3.33 -31.83 -7.53
C ASP A 364 -2.79 -31.39 -6.15
N GLN A 365 -1.46 -31.32 -6.05
CA GLN A 365 -0.78 -30.96 -4.80
C GLN A 365 -1.02 -29.50 -4.41
N GLY A 366 -1.17 -28.60 -5.38
CA GLY A 366 -1.48 -27.19 -5.12
C GLY A 366 -2.84 -27.05 -4.45
N HIS A 367 -3.86 -27.67 -5.01
CA HIS A 367 -5.21 -27.75 -4.42
C HIS A 367 -5.18 -28.38 -3.02
N ALA A 368 -4.63 -29.59 -2.92
CA ALA A 368 -4.65 -30.35 -1.66
C ALA A 368 -3.90 -29.62 -0.53
N ASN A 369 -2.73 -29.05 -0.80
CA ASN A 369 -1.93 -28.31 0.18
C ASN A 369 -2.58 -26.97 0.54
N ALA A 370 -3.13 -26.22 -0.43
CA ALA A 370 -3.82 -24.97 -0.14
C ALA A 370 -4.96 -25.19 0.85
N ARG A 371 -5.87 -26.13 0.56
CA ARG A 371 -7.02 -26.42 1.44
C ARG A 371 -6.62 -27.13 2.73
N LEU A 372 -5.60 -28.00 2.73
CA LEU A 372 -5.03 -28.54 3.96
C LEU A 372 -4.57 -27.44 4.89
N GLY A 373 -3.76 -26.49 4.38
CA GLY A 373 -3.25 -25.39 5.18
C GLY A 373 -4.38 -24.49 5.71
N ILE A 374 -5.39 -24.22 4.88
CA ILE A 374 -6.58 -23.48 5.33
C ILE A 374 -7.33 -24.26 6.43
N ALA A 375 -7.56 -25.57 6.24
CA ALA A 375 -8.27 -26.41 7.20
C ALA A 375 -7.51 -26.50 8.54
N GLN A 376 -6.18 -26.65 8.52
CA GLN A 376 -5.33 -26.59 9.72
C GLN A 376 -5.49 -25.27 10.45
N ALA A 377 -5.35 -24.15 9.75
CA ALA A 377 -5.49 -22.83 10.35
C ALA A 377 -6.89 -22.58 10.91
N ARG A 378 -7.94 -23.04 10.21
CA ARG A 378 -9.35 -22.93 10.65
C ARG A 378 -9.69 -23.85 11.81
N SER A 379 -8.94 -24.92 12.01
CA SER A 379 -9.05 -25.81 13.19
C SER A 379 -8.18 -25.39 14.38
N GLY A 380 -7.45 -24.28 14.27
CA GLY A 380 -6.62 -23.71 15.33
C GLY A 380 -5.12 -23.99 15.20
N ASP A 381 -4.70 -24.87 14.29
CA ASP A 381 -3.29 -25.12 14.01
C ASP A 381 -2.73 -24.05 13.04
N LEU A 382 -2.54 -22.84 13.56
CA LEU A 382 -2.06 -21.70 12.77
C LEU A 382 -0.63 -21.94 12.22
N ALA A 383 0.23 -22.56 13.02
CA ALA A 383 1.62 -22.82 12.64
C ALA A 383 1.70 -23.87 11.53
N GLY A 384 1.01 -25.01 11.68
CA GLY A 384 0.92 -26.05 10.67
C GLY A 384 0.24 -25.53 9.40
N GLY A 385 -0.82 -24.75 9.54
CA GLY A 385 -1.50 -24.10 8.42
C GLY A 385 -0.56 -23.21 7.61
N LYS A 386 0.20 -22.34 8.27
CA LYS A 386 1.18 -21.47 7.60
C LYS A 386 2.26 -22.26 6.87
N ALA A 387 2.83 -23.29 7.52
CA ALA A 387 3.85 -24.14 6.93
C ALA A 387 3.34 -24.87 5.68
N THR A 388 2.09 -25.36 5.73
CA THR A 388 1.48 -26.07 4.60
C THR A 388 1.14 -25.12 3.45
N LEU A 389 0.62 -23.91 3.72
CA LEU A 389 0.35 -22.88 2.70
C LEU A 389 1.61 -22.46 1.97
N ALA A 390 2.76 -22.41 2.66
CA ALA A 390 4.06 -22.06 2.06
C ALA A 390 4.54 -23.07 1.01
N LEU A 391 4.02 -24.31 0.99
CA LEU A 391 4.33 -25.29 -0.05
C LEU A 391 3.68 -24.96 -1.40
N VAL A 392 2.71 -24.03 -1.42
CA VAL A 392 1.96 -23.66 -2.63
C VAL A 392 2.54 -22.37 -3.20
N SER A 393 3.72 -22.45 -3.82
CA SER A 393 4.47 -21.30 -4.32
C SER A 393 4.20 -20.94 -5.79
N SER A 394 3.46 -21.77 -6.52
CA SER A 394 3.17 -21.56 -7.94
C SER A 394 1.82 -22.16 -8.35
N GLY A 395 1.36 -21.86 -9.56
CA GLY A 395 0.10 -22.33 -10.12
C GLY A 395 -1.13 -21.60 -9.59
N ASN A 396 -2.31 -22.08 -9.97
CA ASN A 396 -3.60 -21.41 -9.72
C ASN A 396 -3.93 -21.18 -8.23
N TRP A 397 -3.33 -21.99 -7.35
CA TRP A 397 -3.59 -21.94 -5.90
C TRP A 397 -2.63 -21.05 -5.13
N SER A 398 -1.53 -20.57 -5.77
CA SER A 398 -0.50 -19.77 -5.07
C SER A 398 -1.03 -18.48 -4.49
N ASN A 399 -1.88 -17.77 -5.23
CA ASN A 399 -2.47 -16.52 -4.74
C ASN A 399 -3.47 -16.74 -3.61
N VAL A 400 -4.26 -17.83 -3.67
CA VAL A 400 -5.14 -18.25 -2.56
C VAL A 400 -4.32 -18.53 -1.31
N ALA A 401 -3.28 -19.37 -1.43
CA ALA A 401 -2.38 -19.70 -0.33
C ALA A 401 -1.70 -18.45 0.26
N GLY A 402 -1.29 -17.51 -0.60
CA GLY A 402 -0.70 -16.24 -0.18
C GLY A 402 -1.67 -15.37 0.63
N PHE A 403 -2.89 -15.18 0.18
CA PHE A 403 -3.90 -14.41 0.93
C PHE A 403 -4.27 -15.07 2.26
N TRP A 404 -4.45 -16.40 2.28
CA TRP A 404 -4.69 -17.14 3.51
C TRP A 404 -3.51 -17.09 4.48
N SER A 405 -2.26 -17.05 3.98
CA SER A 405 -1.08 -16.86 4.83
C SER A 405 -1.10 -15.53 5.56
N VAL A 406 -1.51 -14.44 4.90
CA VAL A 406 -1.70 -13.12 5.56
C VAL A 406 -2.77 -13.21 6.64
N TRP A 407 -3.87 -13.93 6.37
CA TRP A 407 -4.91 -14.15 7.38
C TRP A 407 -4.37 -14.91 8.60
N VAL A 408 -3.58 -15.95 8.39
CA VAL A 408 -2.94 -16.72 9.48
C VAL A 408 -2.04 -15.82 10.32
N ASP A 409 -1.21 -14.99 9.69
CA ASP A 409 -0.32 -14.04 10.38
C ASP A 409 -1.12 -13.01 11.21
N MET A 410 -2.25 -12.58 10.68
CA MET A 410 -3.16 -11.68 11.41
C MET A 410 -3.78 -12.38 12.63
N GLN A 411 -4.19 -13.67 12.54
CA GLN A 411 -4.71 -14.43 13.68
C GLN A 411 -3.62 -14.63 14.74
N ASN A 412 -2.38 -14.97 14.33
CA ASN A 412 -1.24 -15.08 15.26
C ASN A 412 -1.00 -13.79 16.02
N ARG A 413 -1.03 -12.63 15.33
CA ARG A 413 -0.87 -11.31 16.00
C ARG A 413 -2.00 -11.03 17.00
N LYS A 414 -3.25 -11.35 16.66
CA LYS A 414 -4.40 -11.18 17.58
C LYS A 414 -4.26 -12.04 18.82
N SER A 415 -3.88 -13.32 18.67
CA SER A 415 -3.68 -14.23 19.78
C SER A 415 -2.55 -13.78 20.71
N ALA A 416 -1.44 -13.29 20.15
CA ALA A 416 -0.33 -12.74 20.93
C ALA A 416 -0.73 -11.49 21.72
N GLN A 417 -1.52 -10.58 21.13
CA GLN A 417 -2.03 -9.38 21.81
C GLN A 417 -2.99 -9.73 22.95
N GLN A 418 -3.88 -10.72 22.76
CA GLN A 418 -4.79 -11.18 23.79
C GLN A 418 -4.05 -11.85 24.96
N GLY A 419 -3.03 -12.67 24.67
CA GLY A 419 -2.18 -13.28 25.69
C GLY A 419 -1.43 -12.23 26.52
N ALA A 420 -0.86 -11.21 25.87
CA ALA A 420 -0.17 -10.11 26.56
C ALA A 420 -1.11 -9.27 27.44
N ALA A 421 -2.35 -9.04 27.00
CA ALA A 421 -3.35 -8.30 27.79
C ALA A 421 -3.80 -9.08 29.05
N GLN A 422 -3.90 -10.43 28.95
CA GLN A 422 -4.26 -11.29 30.10
C GLN A 422 -3.13 -11.43 31.14
N THR A 423 -1.86 -11.28 30.72
CA THR A 423 -0.72 -11.33 31.67
C THR A 423 -0.44 -9.98 32.33
N ALA A 424 -1.03 -8.88 31.84
CA ALA A 424 -0.90 -7.53 32.38
C ALA A 424 -2.05 -7.12 33.31
N SER A 425 -3.11 -7.93 33.40
CA SER A 425 -4.24 -7.78 34.32
C SER A 425 -4.08 -8.67 35.53
#